data_2d28e17e718a0c7081e52799535d2792
#
_entry.id   2d28e17e718a0c7081e52799535d2792
#
_cell.length_a   1.000
_cell.length_b   1.000
_cell.length_c   1.000
_cell.angle_alpha   90.00
_cell.angle_beta   90.00
_cell.angle_gamma   90.00
#
_symmetry.space_group_name_H-M   'P 1'
#
loop_
_entity.id
_entity.type
_entity.pdbx_description
1 polymer ?
#
loop_
_entity_poly.entity_id
_entity_poly.type
_entity_poly.pdbx_seq_one_letter_code
_entity_poly.pdbx_strand_id
1 'polypeptide(L)'
;EKTNELGGLFLTASAMTFKENDKELIRWYLKEIEREGIDVRLNTEVNDLGTMRGYDEIIVATGSVPRTMPGIKGFEKALTFTQVLKDKVDVGDKVLFLGGGQSSCEAAYDLLLNFGKHPIIVEYAGDLVAAQATCLANTSYLRDAMEYHKVPVYLHSTVTEITDKGCTVKNVQTGETFFVECDNVVNGIGFVPTPVGGRTASRKVKGKETIFRVGDCVAIGNLRTVIWRAWDVCMAINGNNQGIEKIVDMII
;
A
#
# COMPACT_ATOMS: atom_id res chain seq x y z
N GLU A 1 7.26 -7.07 -15.24
CA GLU A 1 6.03 -6.50 -14.66
C GLU A 1 4.82 -7.27 -15.19
N LYS A 2 3.92 -7.70 -14.28
CA LYS A 2 2.73 -8.47 -14.65
C LYS A 2 1.62 -7.63 -15.29
N THR A 3 1.63 -6.32 -15.03
CA THR A 3 0.66 -5.38 -15.60
C THR A 3 1.17 -4.77 -16.92
N ASN A 4 0.33 -3.99 -17.57
CA ASN A 4 0.65 -3.29 -18.81
C ASN A 4 1.41 -1.96 -18.60
N GLU A 5 1.78 -1.64 -17.36
CA GLU A 5 2.46 -0.39 -17.01
C GLU A 5 3.39 -0.57 -15.81
N LEU A 6 4.42 0.27 -15.70
CA LEU A 6 5.33 0.32 -14.56
C LEU A 6 4.79 1.25 -13.46
N GLY A 7 5.17 0.97 -12.21
CA GLY A 7 4.89 1.83 -11.05
C GLY A 7 4.09 1.16 -9.93
N GLY A 8 3.36 0.08 -10.24
CA GLY A 8 2.65 -0.73 -9.25
C GLY A 8 1.76 0.11 -8.32
N LEU A 9 1.79 -0.17 -7.01
CA LEU A 9 1.00 0.58 -6.03
C LEU A 9 1.39 2.06 -5.88
N PHE A 10 2.57 2.46 -6.35
CA PHE A 10 2.96 3.87 -6.33
C PHE A 10 2.10 4.71 -7.28
N LEU A 11 1.62 4.14 -8.40
CA LEU A 11 0.62 4.79 -9.26
C LEU A 11 -0.67 5.09 -8.48
N THR A 12 -1.14 4.15 -7.67
CA THR A 12 -2.32 4.34 -6.83
C THR A 12 -2.08 5.40 -5.76
N ALA A 13 -0.95 5.33 -5.05
CA ALA A 13 -0.60 6.27 -3.98
C ALA A 13 -0.43 7.71 -4.49
N SER A 14 0.06 7.89 -5.71
CA SER A 14 0.25 9.19 -6.35
C SER A 14 -1.01 9.75 -7.02
N ALA A 15 -2.08 8.97 -7.15
CA ALA A 15 -3.25 9.35 -7.93
C ALA A 15 -4.09 10.49 -7.32
N MET A 16 -3.96 10.74 -6.01
CA MET A 16 -4.63 11.83 -5.32
C MET A 16 -4.22 13.19 -5.88
N THR A 17 -5.12 14.17 -5.82
CA THR A 17 -4.96 15.48 -6.47
C THR A 17 -3.75 16.27 -5.96
N PHE A 18 -3.44 16.16 -4.67
CA PHE A 18 -2.34 16.89 -4.03
C PHE A 18 -0.97 16.17 -4.09
N LYS A 19 -0.88 15.04 -4.81
CA LYS A 19 0.35 14.22 -4.95
C LYS A 19 1.13 14.51 -6.23
N GLU A 20 1.19 15.78 -6.68
CA GLU A 20 1.83 16.10 -7.97
C GLU A 20 3.32 15.77 -7.98
N ASN A 21 4.04 15.98 -6.88
CA ASN A 21 5.45 15.61 -6.79
C ASN A 21 5.68 14.10 -6.93
N ASP A 22 4.76 13.27 -6.41
CA ASP A 22 4.84 11.82 -6.57
C ASP A 22 4.59 11.40 -8.03
N LYS A 23 3.66 12.07 -8.73
CA LYS A 23 3.42 11.87 -10.16
C LYS A 23 4.63 12.28 -10.99
N GLU A 24 5.28 13.41 -10.67
CA GLU A 24 6.51 13.84 -11.34
C GLU A 24 7.65 12.83 -11.12
N LEU A 25 7.79 12.28 -9.92
CA LEU A 25 8.78 11.26 -9.63
C LEU A 25 8.57 9.99 -10.48
N ILE A 26 7.31 9.56 -10.65
CA ILE A 26 6.99 8.43 -11.55
C ILE A 26 7.40 8.76 -12.98
N ARG A 27 7.04 9.94 -13.49
CA ARG A 27 7.39 10.39 -14.86
C ARG A 27 8.92 10.41 -15.04
N TRP A 28 9.65 10.83 -14.02
CA TRP A 28 11.10 10.82 -14.04
C TRP A 28 11.65 9.41 -14.11
N TYR A 29 11.20 8.49 -13.26
CA TYR A 29 11.62 7.08 -13.31
C TYR A 29 11.37 6.44 -14.68
N LEU A 30 10.23 6.67 -15.29
CA LEU A 30 9.92 6.11 -16.61
C LEU A 30 10.87 6.61 -17.68
N LYS A 31 11.23 7.91 -17.65
CA LYS A 31 12.24 8.48 -18.57
C LYS A 31 13.62 7.92 -18.31
N GLU A 32 14.00 7.72 -17.06
CA GLU A 32 15.31 7.14 -16.72
C GLU A 32 15.43 5.69 -17.18
N ILE A 33 14.38 4.88 -17.02
CA ILE A 33 14.33 3.50 -17.52
C ILE A 33 14.54 3.44 -19.03
N GLU A 34 13.89 4.34 -19.76
CA GLU A 34 14.06 4.47 -21.22
C GLU A 34 15.48 4.94 -21.58
N ARG A 35 15.97 5.99 -20.91
CA ARG A 35 17.31 6.56 -21.13
C ARG A 35 18.41 5.54 -20.89
N GLU A 36 18.30 4.73 -19.85
CA GLU A 36 19.28 3.70 -19.50
C GLU A 36 19.13 2.42 -20.34
N GLY A 37 18.17 2.35 -21.25
CA GLY A 37 17.95 1.21 -22.15
C GLY A 37 17.61 -0.09 -21.43
N ILE A 38 16.87 -0.03 -20.32
CA ILE A 38 16.49 -1.19 -19.51
C ILE A 38 15.47 -2.03 -20.28
N ASP A 39 15.73 -3.34 -20.46
CA ASP A 39 14.76 -4.28 -21.07
C ASP A 39 13.55 -4.46 -20.17
N VAL A 40 12.43 -3.85 -20.52
CA VAL A 40 11.16 -3.91 -19.80
C VAL A 40 10.20 -4.88 -20.47
N ARG A 41 9.72 -5.87 -19.73
CA ARG A 41 8.74 -6.85 -20.19
C ARG A 41 7.45 -6.68 -19.42
N LEU A 42 6.50 -5.97 -20.01
CA LEU A 42 5.14 -5.79 -19.47
C LEU A 42 4.28 -7.03 -19.77
N ASN A 43 3.13 -7.13 -19.11
CA ASN A 43 2.21 -8.26 -19.18
C ASN A 43 2.92 -9.61 -18.97
N THR A 44 3.99 -9.61 -18.17
CA THR A 44 4.84 -10.77 -17.92
C THR A 44 4.89 -11.06 -16.44
N GLU A 45 4.17 -12.08 -16.00
CA GLU A 45 4.17 -12.51 -14.60
C GLU A 45 5.22 -13.62 -14.40
N VAL A 46 6.06 -13.44 -13.39
CA VAL A 46 7.04 -14.43 -12.94
C VAL A 46 6.55 -15.03 -11.63
N ASN A 47 6.09 -16.28 -11.69
CA ASN A 47 5.61 -17.02 -10.52
C ASN A 47 6.64 -17.99 -9.94
N ASP A 48 7.66 -18.33 -10.73
CA ASP A 48 8.74 -19.25 -10.35
C ASP A 48 10.10 -18.65 -10.71
N LEU A 49 10.94 -18.42 -9.69
CA LEU A 49 12.32 -17.93 -9.87
C LEU A 49 13.22 -18.95 -10.58
N GLY A 50 12.87 -20.24 -10.61
CA GLY A 50 13.58 -21.27 -11.35
C GLY A 50 13.56 -21.05 -12.87
N THR A 51 12.59 -20.27 -13.37
CA THR A 51 12.51 -19.88 -14.80
C THR A 51 13.49 -18.77 -15.16
N MET A 52 14.03 -18.04 -14.17
CA MET A 52 14.97 -16.93 -14.36
C MET A 52 16.40 -17.43 -14.49
N ARG A 53 16.65 -18.21 -15.55
CA ARG A 53 17.98 -18.76 -15.87
C ARG A 53 18.79 -17.78 -16.72
N GLY A 54 20.12 -17.77 -16.53
CA GLY A 54 21.03 -16.93 -17.33
C GLY A 54 21.23 -15.52 -16.77
N TYR A 55 20.65 -15.22 -15.62
CA TYR A 55 20.93 -13.99 -14.87
C TYR A 55 21.92 -14.26 -13.73
N ASP A 56 22.88 -13.38 -13.53
CA ASP A 56 23.85 -13.46 -12.43
C ASP A 56 23.16 -13.19 -11.09
N GLU A 57 22.33 -12.15 -11.05
CA GLU A 57 21.61 -11.67 -9.88
C GLU A 57 20.11 -11.52 -10.20
N ILE A 58 19.26 -11.75 -9.20
CA ILE A 58 17.80 -11.58 -9.30
C ILE A 58 17.36 -10.67 -8.16
N ILE A 59 16.69 -9.57 -8.48
CA ILE A 59 16.04 -8.70 -7.50
C ILE A 59 14.53 -8.94 -7.58
N VAL A 60 13.94 -9.39 -6.48
CA VAL A 60 12.50 -9.60 -6.35
C VAL A 60 11.88 -8.34 -5.73
N ALA A 61 11.10 -7.63 -6.52
CA ALA A 61 10.41 -6.39 -6.14
C ALA A 61 8.90 -6.48 -6.41
N THR A 62 8.29 -7.62 -6.09
CA THR A 62 6.91 -7.97 -6.47
C THR A 62 5.84 -7.29 -5.62
N GLY A 63 6.24 -6.43 -4.68
CA GLY A 63 5.33 -5.56 -3.95
C GLY A 63 4.38 -6.30 -3.01
N SER A 64 3.15 -5.81 -2.94
CA SER A 64 2.12 -6.27 -2.02
C SER A 64 0.73 -6.19 -2.64
N VAL A 65 -0.23 -6.83 -1.99
CA VAL A 65 -1.65 -6.79 -2.36
C VAL A 65 -2.49 -6.31 -1.18
N PRO A 66 -3.69 -5.75 -1.42
CA PRO A 66 -4.59 -5.39 -0.33
C PRO A 66 -4.89 -6.59 0.57
N ARG A 67 -4.86 -6.37 1.87
CA ARG A 67 -5.26 -7.39 2.86
C ARG A 67 -6.74 -7.69 2.71
N THR A 68 -7.12 -8.94 2.87
CA THR A 68 -8.52 -9.38 2.90
C THR A 68 -8.94 -9.74 4.32
N MET A 69 -10.24 -9.59 4.61
CA MET A 69 -10.86 -9.93 5.89
C MET A 69 -12.06 -10.85 5.67
N PRO A 70 -11.83 -12.16 5.44
CA PRO A 70 -12.92 -13.10 5.14
C PRO A 70 -13.93 -13.28 6.30
N GLY A 71 -13.58 -12.81 7.50
CA GLY A 71 -14.51 -12.78 8.66
C GLY A 71 -15.55 -11.65 8.61
N ILE A 72 -15.41 -10.69 7.71
CA ILE A 72 -16.42 -9.65 7.48
C ILE A 72 -17.36 -10.14 6.38
N LYS A 73 -18.63 -10.33 6.73
CA LYS A 73 -19.66 -10.74 5.77
C LYS A 73 -19.84 -9.65 4.70
N GLY A 74 -19.81 -10.03 3.42
CA GLY A 74 -19.91 -9.10 2.29
C GLY A 74 -18.62 -8.31 1.99
N PHE A 75 -17.46 -8.75 2.51
CA PHE A 75 -16.18 -8.05 2.29
C PHE A 75 -15.80 -7.93 0.81
N GLU A 76 -16.25 -8.82 -0.04
CA GLU A 76 -16.06 -8.79 -1.48
C GLU A 76 -16.66 -7.56 -2.17
N LYS A 77 -17.56 -6.85 -1.50
CA LYS A 77 -18.16 -5.57 -1.95
C LYS A 77 -17.24 -4.37 -1.70
N ALA A 78 -16.22 -4.52 -0.85
CA ALA A 78 -15.29 -3.44 -0.55
C ALA A 78 -14.36 -3.15 -1.74
N LEU A 79 -14.31 -1.90 -2.14
CA LEU A 79 -13.40 -1.41 -3.17
C LEU A 79 -11.97 -1.31 -2.64
N THR A 80 -11.00 -1.52 -3.50
CA THR A 80 -9.59 -1.24 -3.21
C THR A 80 -9.25 0.22 -3.48
N PHE A 81 -8.16 0.72 -2.90
CA PHE A 81 -7.62 2.04 -3.25
C PHE A 81 -7.31 2.17 -4.74
N THR A 82 -6.82 1.11 -5.38
CA THR A 82 -6.53 1.12 -6.82
C THR A 82 -7.79 1.40 -7.62
N GLN A 83 -8.88 0.73 -7.33
CA GLN A 83 -10.15 0.95 -8.01
C GLN A 83 -10.65 2.40 -7.83
N VAL A 84 -10.59 2.93 -6.62
CA VAL A 84 -11.12 4.28 -6.32
C VAL A 84 -10.19 5.38 -6.81
N LEU A 85 -8.89 5.30 -6.54
CA LEU A 85 -7.96 6.40 -6.78
C LEU A 85 -7.37 6.38 -8.19
N LYS A 86 -6.94 5.20 -8.66
CA LYS A 86 -6.27 5.05 -9.97
C LYS A 86 -7.28 4.76 -11.08
N ASP A 87 -8.12 3.75 -10.91
CA ASP A 87 -9.04 3.30 -11.96
C ASP A 87 -10.30 4.20 -12.06
N LYS A 88 -10.48 5.12 -11.07
CA LYS A 88 -11.56 6.10 -11.04
C LYS A 88 -12.96 5.46 -11.09
N VAL A 89 -13.14 4.32 -10.44
CA VAL A 89 -14.46 3.74 -10.27
C VAL A 89 -15.36 4.79 -9.61
N ASP A 90 -16.53 5.00 -10.20
CA ASP A 90 -17.49 5.96 -9.65
C ASP A 90 -17.98 5.49 -8.29
N VAL A 91 -17.80 6.33 -7.29
CA VAL A 91 -18.27 6.10 -5.92
C VAL A 91 -19.43 7.03 -5.61
N GLY A 92 -20.38 6.54 -4.85
CA GLY A 92 -21.51 7.33 -4.37
C GLY A 92 -21.09 8.51 -3.49
N ASP A 93 -22.04 9.11 -2.83
CA ASP A 93 -21.82 10.31 -2.01
C ASP A 93 -21.15 9.99 -0.67
N LYS A 94 -21.63 8.96 0.02
CA LYS A 94 -21.11 8.51 1.32
C LYS A 94 -20.14 7.37 1.14
N VAL A 95 -18.84 7.63 1.40
CA VAL A 95 -17.77 6.63 1.22
C VAL A 95 -17.17 6.26 2.57
N LEU A 96 -17.36 5.01 2.99
CA LEU A 96 -16.81 4.51 4.25
C LEU A 96 -15.43 3.89 4.02
N PHE A 97 -14.43 4.36 4.77
CA PHE A 97 -13.10 3.76 4.82
C PHE A 97 -13.01 2.79 5.99
N LEU A 98 -12.76 1.53 5.69
CA LEU A 98 -12.46 0.50 6.68
C LEU A 98 -10.97 0.54 7.01
N GLY A 99 -10.64 1.14 8.15
CA GLY A 99 -9.30 1.46 8.61
C GLY A 99 -8.98 2.95 8.45
N GLY A 100 -8.43 3.56 9.50
CA GLY A 100 -8.06 4.97 9.61
C GLY A 100 -6.56 5.23 9.50
N GLY A 101 -5.84 4.42 8.71
CA GLY A 101 -4.44 4.63 8.41
C GLY A 101 -4.19 5.84 7.51
N GLN A 102 -2.91 6.18 7.27
CA GLN A 102 -2.53 7.34 6.48
C GLN A 102 -3.22 7.37 5.11
N SER A 103 -3.21 6.27 4.37
CA SER A 103 -3.80 6.21 3.02
C SER A 103 -5.31 6.45 3.04
N SER A 104 -6.01 5.96 4.07
CA SER A 104 -7.44 6.21 4.24
C SER A 104 -7.74 7.67 4.52
N CYS A 105 -6.99 8.29 5.45
CA CYS A 105 -7.17 9.70 5.79
C CYS A 105 -6.82 10.62 4.61
N GLU A 106 -5.74 10.32 3.86
CA GLU A 106 -5.38 11.07 2.65
C GLU A 106 -6.46 10.94 1.57
N ALA A 107 -6.96 9.72 1.31
CA ALA A 107 -8.02 9.49 0.32
C ALA A 107 -9.36 10.13 0.75
N ALA A 108 -9.72 10.04 2.03
CA ALA A 108 -10.91 10.70 2.57
C ALA A 108 -10.82 12.21 2.40
N TYR A 109 -9.66 12.79 2.68
CA TYR A 109 -9.39 14.22 2.51
C TYR A 109 -9.53 14.65 1.04
N ASP A 110 -8.96 13.88 0.11
CA ASP A 110 -9.06 14.15 -1.32
C ASP A 110 -10.51 14.06 -1.82
N LEU A 111 -11.23 13.01 -1.46
CA LEU A 111 -12.64 12.85 -1.83
C LEU A 111 -13.52 13.97 -1.29
N LEU A 112 -13.28 14.40 -0.05
CA LEU A 112 -14.02 15.49 0.57
C LEU A 112 -13.79 16.83 -0.15
N LEU A 113 -12.54 17.22 -0.33
CA LEU A 113 -12.19 18.57 -0.81
C LEU A 113 -12.33 18.73 -2.32
N ASN A 114 -11.98 17.69 -3.08
CA ASN A 114 -11.84 17.80 -4.53
C ASN A 114 -12.96 17.13 -5.29
N PHE A 115 -13.72 16.25 -4.63
CA PHE A 115 -14.83 15.51 -5.28
C PHE A 115 -16.17 15.72 -4.59
N GLY A 116 -16.24 16.53 -3.50
CA GLY A 116 -17.47 16.85 -2.78
C GLY A 116 -18.16 15.64 -2.15
N LYS A 117 -17.41 14.57 -1.84
CA LYS A 117 -17.94 13.37 -1.22
C LYS A 117 -17.97 13.49 0.31
N HIS A 118 -18.73 12.62 0.96
CA HIS A 118 -18.85 12.56 2.41
C HIS A 118 -18.16 11.30 2.95
N PRO A 119 -16.83 11.37 3.26
CA PRO A 119 -16.10 10.24 3.81
C PRO A 119 -16.52 9.94 5.25
N ILE A 120 -16.47 8.66 5.61
CA ILE A 120 -16.68 8.13 6.95
C ILE A 120 -15.50 7.21 7.25
N ILE A 121 -14.95 7.23 8.47
CA ILE A 121 -13.82 6.37 8.83
C ILE A 121 -14.20 5.47 10.00
N VAL A 122 -13.94 4.15 9.86
CA VAL A 122 -14.06 3.17 10.93
C VAL A 122 -12.68 2.63 11.23
N GLU A 123 -12.16 2.92 12.44
CA GLU A 123 -10.80 2.58 12.84
C GLU A 123 -10.82 1.68 14.09
N TYR A 124 -10.07 0.58 14.03
CA TYR A 124 -9.92 -0.38 15.12
C TYR A 124 -9.14 0.18 16.30
N ALA A 125 -8.12 0.98 16.02
CA ALA A 125 -7.30 1.63 17.04
C ALA A 125 -8.04 2.79 17.74
N GLY A 126 -7.43 3.29 18.80
CA GLY A 126 -7.95 4.44 19.55
C GLY A 126 -7.60 5.80 18.97
N ASP A 127 -6.97 5.84 17.79
CA ASP A 127 -6.59 7.08 17.13
C ASP A 127 -6.39 6.84 15.63
N LEU A 128 -6.54 7.89 14.83
CA LEU A 128 -6.22 7.87 13.40
C LEU A 128 -4.70 7.89 13.20
N VAL A 129 -4.26 7.28 12.11
CA VAL A 129 -2.84 7.22 11.71
C VAL A 129 -1.95 6.77 12.88
N ALA A 130 -2.41 5.77 13.61
CA ALA A 130 -1.72 5.25 14.81
C ALA A 130 -0.45 4.44 14.50
N ALA A 131 -0.17 4.12 13.22
CA ALA A 131 1.01 3.36 12.83
C ALA A 131 2.31 4.11 13.17
N GLN A 132 3.28 3.37 13.71
CA GLN A 132 4.60 3.91 14.00
C GLN A 132 5.38 4.23 12.71
N ALA A 133 6.40 5.10 12.83
CA ALA A 133 7.31 5.49 11.74
C ALA A 133 6.71 6.35 10.61
N THR A 134 5.56 6.95 10.83
CA THR A 134 5.03 8.01 9.95
C THR A 134 5.57 9.39 10.35
N CYS A 135 5.68 10.31 9.40
CA CYS A 135 6.08 11.68 9.68
C CYS A 135 5.04 12.38 10.56
N LEU A 136 5.47 12.94 11.68
CA LEU A 136 4.56 13.61 12.63
C LEU A 136 3.77 14.73 11.97
N ALA A 137 4.38 15.50 11.07
CA ALA A 137 3.69 16.57 10.34
C ALA A 137 2.50 16.04 9.53
N ASN A 138 2.65 14.89 8.88
CA ASN A 138 1.56 14.29 8.11
C ASN A 138 0.46 13.74 9.04
N THR A 139 0.87 13.07 10.14
CA THR A 139 -0.11 12.43 11.03
C THR A 139 -0.93 13.46 11.80
N SER A 140 -0.32 14.52 12.34
CA SER A 140 -1.05 15.60 13.02
C SER A 140 -1.95 16.34 12.04
N TYR A 141 -1.42 16.73 10.86
CA TYR A 141 -2.22 17.40 9.85
C TYR A 141 -3.49 16.60 9.46
N LEU A 142 -3.36 15.31 9.22
CA LEU A 142 -4.49 14.48 8.81
C LEU A 142 -5.54 14.34 9.93
N ARG A 143 -5.11 14.20 11.20
CA ARG A 143 -6.04 14.22 12.34
C ARG A 143 -6.80 15.53 12.45
N ASP A 144 -6.06 16.63 12.44
CA ASP A 144 -6.62 17.98 12.52
C ASP A 144 -7.57 18.24 11.35
N ALA A 145 -7.23 17.80 10.14
CA ALA A 145 -8.08 17.94 8.97
C ALA A 145 -9.39 17.15 9.10
N MET A 146 -9.34 15.88 9.57
CA MET A 146 -10.56 15.10 9.80
C MET A 146 -11.46 15.73 10.84
N GLU A 147 -10.89 16.27 11.92
CA GLU A 147 -11.63 16.98 12.97
C GLU A 147 -12.20 18.29 12.45
N TYR A 148 -11.39 19.13 11.79
CA TYR A 148 -11.81 20.42 11.25
C TYR A 148 -12.99 20.30 10.27
N HIS A 149 -12.93 19.31 9.40
CA HIS A 149 -13.98 19.04 8.41
C HIS A 149 -15.12 18.20 8.97
N LYS A 150 -15.07 17.84 10.26
CA LYS A 150 -16.10 17.05 10.96
C LYS A 150 -16.41 15.72 10.25
N VAL A 151 -15.36 15.09 9.73
CA VAL A 151 -15.50 13.74 9.14
C VAL A 151 -15.94 12.77 10.25
N PRO A 152 -17.02 12.00 10.06
CA PRO A 152 -17.42 11.00 11.04
C PRO A 152 -16.33 9.94 11.21
N VAL A 153 -15.80 9.79 12.42
CA VAL A 153 -14.75 8.83 12.77
C VAL A 153 -15.24 7.95 13.93
N TYR A 154 -15.27 6.66 13.70
CA TYR A 154 -15.61 5.65 14.70
C TYR A 154 -14.34 4.92 15.13
N LEU A 155 -13.73 5.38 16.22
CA LEU A 155 -12.57 4.74 16.84
C LEU A 155 -12.95 3.51 17.65
N HIS A 156 -11.97 2.65 17.97
CA HIS A 156 -12.20 1.38 18.65
C HIS A 156 -13.30 0.55 17.99
N SER A 157 -13.40 0.61 16.68
CA SER A 157 -14.52 0.05 15.94
C SER A 157 -14.07 -0.76 14.73
N THR A 158 -14.86 -1.76 14.37
CA THR A 158 -14.63 -2.58 13.18
C THR A 158 -15.94 -2.83 12.46
N VAL A 159 -15.86 -3.04 11.14
CA VAL A 159 -17.00 -3.49 10.34
C VAL A 159 -17.16 -4.99 10.50
N THR A 160 -18.38 -5.46 10.68
CA THR A 160 -18.71 -6.89 10.79
C THR A 160 -19.50 -7.40 9.59
N GLU A 161 -20.22 -6.52 8.91
CA GLU A 161 -20.97 -6.84 7.70
C GLU A 161 -21.00 -5.64 6.76
N ILE A 162 -20.88 -5.89 5.46
CA ILE A 162 -21.03 -4.93 4.37
C ILE A 162 -22.23 -5.32 3.52
N THR A 163 -23.15 -4.39 3.31
CA THR A 163 -24.36 -4.54 2.49
C THR A 163 -24.39 -3.48 1.39
N ASP A 164 -25.37 -3.52 0.50
CA ASP A 164 -25.55 -2.50 -0.54
C ASP A 164 -26.08 -1.15 0.02
N LYS A 165 -26.43 -1.09 1.30
CA LYS A 165 -26.96 0.11 1.95
C LYS A 165 -26.04 0.70 3.01
N GLY A 166 -24.94 0.03 3.31
CA GLY A 166 -24.01 0.43 4.36
C GLY A 166 -23.42 -0.74 5.12
N CYS A 167 -22.89 -0.46 6.30
CA CYS A 167 -22.13 -1.40 7.11
C CYS A 167 -22.71 -1.56 8.51
N THR A 168 -22.64 -2.76 9.06
CA THR A 168 -22.74 -2.98 10.50
C THR A 168 -21.37 -2.77 11.14
N VAL A 169 -21.31 -1.83 12.06
CA VAL A 169 -20.10 -1.46 12.80
C VAL A 169 -20.24 -1.95 14.24
N LYS A 170 -19.17 -2.50 14.79
CA LYS A 170 -19.07 -2.93 16.18
C LYS A 170 -17.98 -2.17 16.89
N ASN A 171 -18.30 -1.52 17.99
CA ASN A 171 -17.31 -1.00 18.94
C ASN A 171 -16.66 -2.17 19.69
N VAL A 172 -15.33 -2.31 19.61
CA VAL A 172 -14.63 -3.48 20.17
C VAL A 172 -14.42 -3.39 21.69
N GLN A 173 -14.58 -2.20 22.28
CA GLN A 173 -14.47 -2.00 23.72
C GLN A 173 -15.80 -2.23 24.44
N THR A 174 -16.89 -1.66 23.89
CA THR A 174 -18.22 -1.74 24.50
C THR A 174 -19.03 -2.95 24.05
N GLY A 175 -18.69 -3.50 22.87
CA GLY A 175 -19.45 -4.54 22.19
C GLY A 175 -20.71 -4.04 21.49
N GLU A 176 -21.02 -2.75 21.57
CA GLU A 176 -22.14 -2.12 20.90
C GLU A 176 -22.05 -2.28 19.39
N THR A 177 -23.18 -2.56 18.74
CA THR A 177 -23.29 -2.65 17.29
C THR A 177 -24.32 -1.67 16.78
N PHE A 178 -23.99 -0.99 15.67
CA PHE A 178 -24.87 -0.03 15.02
C PHE A 178 -24.68 -0.06 13.50
N PHE A 179 -25.64 0.48 12.78
CA PHE A 179 -25.58 0.53 11.33
C PHE A 179 -25.11 1.91 10.87
N VAL A 180 -24.17 1.93 9.91
CA VAL A 180 -23.69 3.14 9.25
C VAL A 180 -24.08 3.07 7.79
N GLU A 181 -24.92 3.99 7.36
CA GLU A 181 -25.34 4.11 5.97
C GLU A 181 -24.20 4.66 5.12
N CYS A 182 -23.87 3.98 4.03
CA CYS A 182 -22.89 4.43 3.05
C CYS A 182 -23.16 3.77 1.69
N ASP A 183 -22.72 4.44 0.63
CA ASP A 183 -22.86 3.95 -0.75
C ASP A 183 -21.75 2.96 -1.12
N ASN A 184 -20.55 3.23 -0.66
CA ASN A 184 -19.39 2.37 -0.93
C ASN A 184 -18.50 2.22 0.30
N VAL A 185 -17.82 1.08 0.36
CA VAL A 185 -16.78 0.79 1.36
C VAL A 185 -15.44 0.68 0.66
N VAL A 186 -14.43 1.35 1.18
CA VAL A 186 -13.03 1.25 0.73
C VAL A 186 -12.22 0.47 1.73
N ASN A 187 -11.52 -0.54 1.25
CA ASN A 187 -10.64 -1.38 2.05
C ASN A 187 -9.33 -0.64 2.37
N GLY A 188 -9.22 -0.14 3.58
CA GLY A 188 -8.05 0.58 4.13
C GLY A 188 -7.29 -0.17 5.23
N ILE A 189 -7.48 -1.50 5.38
CA ILE A 189 -6.84 -2.30 6.44
C ILE A 189 -5.39 -2.71 6.15
N GLY A 190 -4.78 -2.09 5.16
CA GLY A 190 -3.38 -2.30 4.80
C GLY A 190 -3.16 -3.38 3.74
N PHE A 191 -1.91 -3.82 3.63
CA PHE A 191 -1.43 -4.67 2.55
C PHE A 191 -0.74 -5.92 3.10
N VAL A 192 -0.53 -6.91 2.23
CA VAL A 192 0.20 -8.15 2.53
C VAL A 192 1.32 -8.31 1.50
N PRO A 193 2.58 -8.56 1.94
CA PRO A 193 3.70 -8.81 1.04
C PRO A 193 3.46 -10.01 0.12
N THR A 194 3.92 -9.91 -1.14
CA THR A 194 3.80 -10.97 -2.14
C THR A 194 5.16 -11.36 -2.73
N PRO A 195 6.08 -11.94 -1.93
CA PRO A 195 7.40 -12.34 -2.43
C PRO A 195 7.29 -13.59 -3.33
N VAL A 196 7.63 -13.46 -4.60
CA VAL A 196 7.76 -14.62 -5.51
C VAL A 196 8.85 -15.56 -5.00
N GLY A 197 8.58 -16.86 -5.02
CA GLY A 197 9.46 -17.89 -4.47
C GLY A 197 9.47 -17.96 -2.94
N GLY A 198 8.58 -17.20 -2.25
CA GLY A 198 8.53 -17.14 -0.79
C GLY A 198 9.64 -16.27 -0.18
N ARG A 199 9.57 -16.10 1.14
CA ARG A 199 10.56 -15.27 1.89
C ARG A 199 11.94 -15.94 2.03
N THR A 200 12.00 -17.26 1.93
CA THR A 200 13.19 -18.05 2.21
C THR A 200 13.89 -18.59 0.96
N ALA A 201 13.33 -18.37 -0.25
CA ALA A 201 14.01 -18.82 -1.46
C ALA A 201 15.36 -18.11 -1.62
N SER A 202 16.42 -18.87 -1.73
CA SER A 202 17.78 -18.37 -1.90
C SER A 202 18.49 -19.14 -3.00
N ARG A 203 19.42 -18.48 -3.69
CA ARG A 203 20.33 -19.10 -4.65
C ARG A 203 21.73 -18.58 -4.37
N LYS A 204 22.64 -19.49 -4.09
CA LYS A 204 24.06 -19.15 -3.92
C LYS A 204 24.90 -19.62 -5.09
N VAL A 205 25.68 -18.73 -5.65
CA VAL A 205 26.68 -19.03 -6.68
C VAL A 205 28.05 -18.68 -6.11
N LYS A 206 28.97 -19.67 -6.06
CA LYS A 206 30.30 -19.51 -5.45
C LYS A 206 30.24 -18.96 -4.02
N GLY A 207 29.22 -19.39 -3.23
CA GLY A 207 29.04 -18.97 -1.84
C GLY A 207 28.34 -17.61 -1.63
N LYS A 208 28.10 -16.83 -2.70
CA LYS A 208 27.40 -15.55 -2.62
C LYS A 208 25.90 -15.69 -2.89
N GLU A 209 25.08 -14.99 -2.12
CA GLU A 209 23.65 -14.88 -2.38
C GLU A 209 23.39 -14.13 -3.69
N THR A 210 22.48 -14.63 -4.50
CA THR A 210 22.17 -14.08 -5.81
C THR A 210 20.68 -13.78 -6.02
N ILE A 211 19.87 -13.93 -4.97
CA ILE A 211 18.47 -13.52 -4.95
C ILE A 211 18.27 -12.52 -3.83
N PHE A 212 17.94 -11.30 -4.21
CA PHE A 212 17.67 -10.21 -3.29
C PHE A 212 16.20 -9.84 -3.31
N ARG A 213 15.68 -9.33 -2.21
CA ARG A 213 14.29 -8.86 -2.09
C ARG A 213 14.26 -7.43 -1.61
N VAL A 214 13.41 -6.62 -2.23
CA VAL A 214 13.29 -5.19 -1.92
C VAL A 214 11.84 -4.73 -1.85
N GLY A 215 11.61 -3.64 -1.16
CA GLY A 215 10.30 -3.00 -1.10
C GLY A 215 9.25 -3.80 -0.31
N ASP A 216 8.00 -3.60 -0.67
CA ASP A 216 6.85 -4.15 0.06
C ASP A 216 6.72 -5.67 0.01
N CYS A 217 7.42 -6.36 -0.89
CA CYS A 217 7.47 -7.82 -0.86
C CYS A 217 8.28 -8.37 0.32
N VAL A 218 9.08 -7.54 0.97
CA VAL A 218 9.80 -7.86 2.23
C VAL A 218 8.96 -7.45 3.43
N ALA A 219 8.66 -6.15 3.51
CA ALA A 219 7.83 -5.56 4.56
C ALA A 219 7.18 -4.29 4.04
N ILE A 220 5.91 -4.12 4.37
CA ILE A 220 5.13 -2.94 3.98
C ILE A 220 5.81 -1.69 4.53
N GLY A 221 5.92 -0.68 3.69
CA GLY A 221 6.56 0.56 4.07
C GLY A 221 6.02 1.76 3.31
N ASN A 222 6.83 2.79 3.20
CA ASN A 222 6.56 3.99 2.41
C ASN A 222 7.63 4.17 1.31
N LEU A 223 7.45 5.17 0.47
CA LEU A 223 8.35 5.42 -0.66
C LEU A 223 9.82 5.54 -0.22
N ARG A 224 10.10 6.21 0.91
CA ARG A 224 11.46 6.32 1.45
C ARG A 224 12.07 4.94 1.74
N THR A 225 11.34 4.07 2.43
CA THR A 225 11.85 2.74 2.79
C THR A 225 12.06 1.85 1.57
N VAL A 226 11.22 1.97 0.55
CA VAL A 226 11.36 1.25 -0.72
C VAL A 226 12.63 1.68 -1.46
N ILE A 227 12.85 3.00 -1.59
CA ILE A 227 14.04 3.55 -2.26
C ILE A 227 15.32 3.15 -1.52
N TRP A 228 15.35 3.27 -0.19
CA TRP A 228 16.52 2.94 0.60
C TRP A 228 16.87 1.45 0.52
N ARG A 229 15.89 0.57 0.63
CA ARG A 229 16.11 -0.88 0.46
C ARG A 229 16.66 -1.23 -0.92
N ALA A 230 16.16 -0.57 -1.96
CA ALA A 230 16.68 -0.76 -3.32
C ALA A 230 18.14 -0.29 -3.43
N TRP A 231 18.45 0.88 -2.85
CA TRP A 231 19.83 1.40 -2.78
C TRP A 231 20.77 0.43 -2.07
N ASP A 232 20.40 -0.06 -0.89
CA ASP A 232 21.23 -0.96 -0.09
C ASP A 232 21.55 -2.26 -0.86
N VAL A 233 20.55 -2.84 -1.54
CA VAL A 233 20.75 -4.02 -2.37
C VAL A 233 21.66 -3.73 -3.56
N CYS A 234 21.50 -2.60 -4.25
CA CYS A 234 22.39 -2.22 -5.36
C CYS A 234 23.84 -2.02 -4.90
N MET A 235 24.05 -1.42 -3.74
CA MET A 235 25.39 -1.27 -3.16
C MET A 235 26.02 -2.61 -2.80
N ALA A 236 25.22 -3.55 -2.36
CA ALA A 236 25.65 -4.89 -2.02
C ALA A 236 26.07 -5.73 -3.23
N ILE A 237 25.32 -5.68 -4.32
CA ILE A 237 25.62 -6.36 -5.58
C ILE A 237 26.98 -5.89 -6.12
N ASN A 238 27.28 -4.60 -6.01
CA ASN A 238 28.54 -3.99 -6.48
C ASN A 238 29.79 -4.32 -5.63
N GLY A 239 29.71 -5.23 -4.68
CA GLY A 239 30.87 -5.77 -3.96
C GLY A 239 31.17 -5.12 -2.60
N ASN A 240 30.36 -4.19 -2.13
CA ASN A 240 30.44 -3.64 -0.77
C ASN A 240 29.66 -4.51 0.24
N ASN A 241 29.92 -5.81 0.22
CA ASN A 241 29.21 -6.83 1.02
C ASN A 241 29.36 -6.71 2.57
N GLN A 242 30.02 -5.68 3.10
CA GLN A 242 30.27 -5.55 4.54
C GLN A 242 29.05 -5.08 5.37
N GLY A 243 27.90 -4.84 4.76
CA GLY A 243 26.74 -4.26 5.43
C GLY A 243 25.43 -5.03 5.39
N ILE A 244 25.26 -6.02 4.51
CA ILE A 244 23.94 -6.62 4.26
C ILE A 244 23.41 -7.43 5.45
N GLU A 245 24.26 -8.18 6.13
CA GLU A 245 23.83 -8.97 7.32
C GLU A 245 23.31 -8.08 8.44
N LYS A 246 23.86 -6.85 8.58
CA LYS A 246 23.38 -5.86 9.55
C LYS A 246 22.11 -5.12 9.13
N ILE A 247 21.86 -4.98 7.82
CA ILE A 247 20.69 -4.22 7.30
C ILE A 247 19.41 -5.04 7.41
N VAL A 248 19.48 -6.35 7.22
CA VAL A 248 18.31 -7.25 7.40
C VAL A 248 17.83 -7.23 8.86
N ASP A 249 18.75 -7.17 9.83
CA ASP A 249 18.41 -7.13 11.28
C ASP A 249 17.92 -5.75 11.77
N MET A 250 18.15 -4.67 11.00
CA MET A 250 17.70 -3.31 11.35
C MET A 250 16.31 -2.96 10.80
N ILE A 251 15.70 -3.83 10.01
CA ILE A 251 14.44 -3.56 9.28
C ILE A 251 13.25 -4.39 9.83
N ILE A 252 13.48 -5.19 10.86
CA ILE A 252 12.41 -5.96 11.55
C ILE A 252 11.79 -5.12 12.67
#